data_2ac9d9888bfe6ae9766d289db5f4d0c4
#
_entry.id   2ac9d9888bfe6ae9766d289db5f4d0c4
#
_cell.length_a   1.000
_cell.length_b   1.000
_cell.length_c   1.000
_cell.angle_alpha   90.00
_cell.angle_beta   90.00
_cell.angle_gamma   90.00
#
_symmetry.space_group_name_H-M   'P 1'
#
loop_
_entity.id
_entity.type
_entity.pdbx_description
1 polymer ?
#
loop_
_entity_poly.entity_id
_entity_poly.type
_entity_poly.pdbx_seq_one_letter_code
_entity_poly.pdbx_strand_id
1 'polypeptide(L)' 'MGIDKESDIAANLQIGPTSIGMVRIYIEADGVDLPMDFDPEEAEEIAEEIRAAAARARAMGGKKG' A
#
# COMPACT_ATOMS: atom_id res chain seq x y z
N MET A 1 9.49 10.15 10.13
CA MET A 1 10.19 9.14 10.45
C MET A 1 9.79 7.92 9.75
N GLY A 2 10.54 7.26 9.16
CA GLY A 2 10.19 6.09 8.41
C GLY A 2 10.32 4.84 9.24
N ILE A 3 10.14 3.73 8.60
CA ILE A 3 10.30 2.46 9.21
C ILE A 3 11.72 2.05 8.98
N ASP A 4 12.46 1.88 10.04
CA ASP A 4 13.86 1.58 9.90
C ASP A 4 14.16 0.15 9.55
N LYS A 5 13.28 -0.76 9.87
CA LYS A 5 13.57 -2.13 9.66
C LYS A 5 12.90 -2.62 8.43
N GLU A 6 13.60 -3.25 7.57
CA GLU A 6 13.01 -3.79 6.38
C GLU A 6 12.34 -5.11 6.71
N SER A 7 11.28 -5.40 5.99
CA SER A 7 10.55 -6.62 6.20
C SER A 7 11.18 -7.75 5.41
N ASP A 8 11.31 -8.88 6.01
CA ASP A 8 11.81 -10.05 5.32
C ASP A 8 10.65 -10.86 4.78
N ILE A 9 9.42 -10.45 5.01
CA ILE A 9 8.29 -11.24 4.57
C ILE A 9 7.86 -10.82 3.20
N ALA A 10 7.80 -11.77 2.30
CA ALA A 10 7.31 -11.50 0.96
C ALA A 10 5.81 -11.34 1.02
N ALA A 11 5.31 -10.33 0.41
CA ALA A 11 3.88 -10.07 0.42
C ALA A 11 3.40 -9.77 -0.98
N ASN A 12 2.19 -10.19 -1.27
CA ASN A 12 1.56 -9.88 -2.53
C ASN A 12 0.53 -8.81 -2.23
N LEU A 13 0.51 -7.79 -3.07
CA LEU A 13 -0.44 -6.71 -2.90
C LEU A 13 -1.21 -6.57 -4.20
N GLN A 14 -2.52 -6.65 -4.14
CA GLN A 14 -3.34 -6.50 -5.32
C GLN A 14 -4.35 -5.42 -5.06
N ILE A 15 -4.58 -4.57 -6.03
CA ILE A 15 -5.50 -3.46 -5.89
C ILE A 15 -6.41 -3.46 -7.09
N GLY A 16 -7.70 -3.36 -6.87
CA GLY A 16 -8.65 -3.34 -7.97
C GLY A 16 -10.03 -2.97 -7.51
N PRO A 17 -10.91 -2.71 -8.46
CA PRO A 17 -12.29 -2.35 -8.12
C PRO A 17 -13.08 -3.60 -7.81
N THR A 18 -14.09 -3.44 -6.96
CA THR A 18 -14.99 -4.54 -6.68
C THR A 18 -16.22 -4.36 -7.57
N SER A 19 -17.06 -5.37 -7.59
CA SER A 19 -18.24 -5.31 -8.43
C SER A 19 -19.27 -4.32 -7.92
N ILE A 20 -19.14 -3.84 -6.70
CA ILE A 20 -20.06 -2.85 -6.17
C ILE A 20 -19.44 -1.47 -6.06
N GLY A 21 -18.38 -1.23 -6.78
CA GLY A 21 -17.84 0.12 -6.84
C GLY A 21 -16.92 0.52 -5.71
N MET A 22 -16.39 -0.44 -5.01
CA MET A 22 -15.40 -0.15 -3.98
C MET A 22 -14.02 -0.45 -4.53
N VAL A 23 -13.02 -0.04 -3.81
CA VAL A 23 -11.64 -0.36 -4.17
C VAL A 23 -11.12 -1.35 -3.13
N ARG A 24 -10.67 -2.49 -3.59
CA ARG A 24 -10.15 -3.50 -2.67
C ARG A 24 -8.64 -3.52 -2.71
N ILE A 25 -8.03 -3.46 -1.54
CA ILE A 25 -6.61 -3.65 -1.40
C ILE A 25 -6.48 -4.99 -0.70
N TYR A 26 -5.86 -5.94 -1.39
CA TYR A 26 -5.77 -7.30 -0.87
C TYR A 26 -4.31 -7.59 -0.58
N ILE A 27 -4.01 -7.92 0.64
CA ILE A 27 -2.65 -8.24 1.05
C ILE A 27 -2.61 -9.68 1.47
N GLU A 28 -1.64 -10.41 0.91
CA GLU A 28 -1.48 -11.80 1.25
C GLU A 28 -0.03 -12.00 1.64
N ALA A 29 0.23 -12.44 2.82
CA ALA A 29 1.59 -12.64 3.27
C ALA A 29 1.63 -13.72 4.32
N ASP A 30 2.56 -14.63 4.17
CA ASP A 30 2.82 -15.62 5.21
C ASP A 30 1.56 -16.36 5.64
N GLY A 31 0.73 -16.71 4.69
CA GLY A 31 -0.48 -17.46 5.00
C GLY A 31 -1.62 -16.63 5.55
N VAL A 32 -1.46 -15.31 5.57
CA VAL A 32 -2.51 -14.42 6.05
C VAL A 32 -3.08 -13.67 4.87
N ASP A 33 -4.39 -13.66 4.74
CA ASP A 33 -5.06 -12.95 3.67
C ASP A 33 -5.82 -11.81 4.30
N LEU A 34 -5.63 -10.61 3.80
CA LEU A 34 -6.26 -9.46 4.39
C LEU A 34 -6.86 -8.56 3.32
N PRO A 35 -8.11 -8.78 2.97
CA PRO A 35 -8.78 -7.91 2.02
C PRO A 35 -9.36 -6.71 2.75
N MET A 36 -9.18 -5.53 2.17
CA MET A 36 -9.73 -4.32 2.76
C MET A 36 -10.38 -3.53 1.65
N ASP A 37 -11.62 -3.09 1.88
CA ASP A 37 -12.37 -2.38 0.87
C ASP A 37 -12.55 -0.93 1.30
N PHE A 38 -12.38 -0.03 0.36
CA PHE A 38 -12.48 1.39 0.64
C PHE A 38 -13.36 2.06 -0.40
N ASP A 39 -13.99 3.16 -0.04
CA ASP A 39 -14.73 3.95 -0.98
C ASP A 39 -13.72 4.55 -1.94
N PRO A 40 -14.10 4.89 -3.17
CA PRO A 40 -13.17 5.48 -4.11
C PRO A 40 -12.50 6.75 -3.59
N GLU A 41 -13.24 7.59 -2.87
CA GLU A 41 -12.64 8.81 -2.34
C GLU A 41 -11.60 8.48 -1.30
N GLU A 42 -11.89 7.54 -0.45
CA GLU A 42 -10.96 7.14 0.60
C GLU A 42 -9.73 6.50 -0.04
N ALA A 43 -9.95 5.72 -1.09
CA ALA A 43 -8.84 5.08 -1.78
C ALA A 43 -7.92 6.12 -2.41
N GLU A 44 -8.50 7.21 -2.92
CA GLU A 44 -7.68 8.26 -3.51
C GLU A 44 -6.87 8.98 -2.44
N GLU A 45 -7.42 9.15 -1.26
CA GLU A 45 -6.68 9.77 -0.18
C GLU A 45 -5.52 8.89 0.25
N ILE A 46 -5.75 7.58 0.28
CA ILE A 46 -4.69 6.66 0.62
C ILE A 46 -3.60 6.71 -0.44
N ALA A 47 -3.99 6.82 -1.71
CA ALA A 47 -3.01 6.88 -2.78
C ALA A 47 -2.15 8.14 -2.66
N GLU A 48 -2.76 9.25 -2.23
CA GLU A 48 -2.00 10.48 -2.06
C GLU A 48 -1.00 10.34 -0.91
N GLU A 49 -1.39 9.66 0.14
CA GLU A 49 -0.49 9.45 1.26
C GLU A 49 0.68 8.58 0.86
N ILE A 50 0.43 7.57 0.04
CA ILE A 50 1.49 6.72 -0.42
C ILE A 50 2.43 7.51 -1.31
N ARG A 51 1.87 8.36 -2.18
CA ARG A 51 2.69 9.16 -3.06
C ARG A 51 3.55 10.13 -2.27
N ALA A 52 2.98 10.75 -1.23
CA ALA A 52 3.73 11.68 -0.42
C ALA A 52 4.85 10.95 0.34
N ALA A 53 4.56 9.75 0.82
CA ALA A 53 5.56 8.98 1.53
C ALA A 53 6.70 8.57 0.59
N ALA A 54 6.35 8.22 -0.65
CA ALA A 54 7.37 7.84 -1.62
C ALA A 54 8.28 9.01 -1.92
N ALA A 55 7.70 10.21 -2.05
CA ALA A 55 8.51 11.39 -2.33
C ALA A 55 9.44 11.68 -1.16
N ARG A 56 8.93 11.52 0.06
CA ARG A 56 9.73 11.79 1.22
C ARG A 56 10.86 10.76 1.34
N ALA A 57 10.57 9.51 1.06
CA ALA A 57 11.57 8.47 1.12
C ALA A 57 12.66 8.71 0.09
N ARG A 58 12.25 9.21 -1.11
CA ARG A 58 13.23 9.45 -2.14
C ARG A 58 14.12 10.61 -1.73
N ALA A 59 13.56 11.63 -1.08
CA ALA A 59 14.34 12.77 -0.65
C ALA A 59 15.31 12.38 0.45
N MET A 60 15.04 11.32 1.16
CA MET A 60 15.93 10.87 2.20
C MET A 60 17.01 9.95 1.67
N GLY A 61 17.18 9.89 0.37
CA GLY A 61 18.19 9.04 -0.21
C GLY A 61 17.75 7.61 -0.26
N GLY A 62 16.48 7.40 -0.44
CA GLY A 62 15.94 6.09 -0.36
C GLY A 62 16.57 5.09 -1.25
N LYS A 63 16.16 3.83 -1.05
CA LYS A 63 16.71 2.83 -1.72
C LYS A 63 16.55 2.93 -3.12
N LYS A 64 17.51 2.67 -3.88
CA LYS A 64 17.34 2.77 -5.19
C LYS A 64 17.25 1.55 -5.64
N GLY A 65 16.64 1.19 -5.94
CA GLY A 65 16.33 -0.10 -6.42
C GLY A 65 17.08 -0.66 -7.27
#